data_cf16409357080371b169874b0d674498
#
_entry.id   cf16409357080371b169874b0d674498
#
_cell.length_a   1.000
_cell.length_b   1.000
_cell.length_c   1.000
_cell.angle_alpha   90.00
_cell.angle_beta   90.00
_cell.angle_gamma   90.00
#
_symmetry.space_group_name_H-M   'P 1'
#
loop_
_entity.id
_entity.type
_entity.pdbx_description
1 polymer ?
#
loop_
_entity_poly.entity_id
_entity_poly.type
_entity_poly.pdbx_seq_one_letter_code
_entity_poly.pdbx_strand_id
1 'polypeptide(L)'
;MSRQTQRTALFVLIILIITGLPGELEYTEVQIEEPPAWPEGSAAYDNMVSMTQFGYRRIDTAANENSRNWIASELEAMGYEVERQPFTTQMCENCENIVVTINGTLEDDWMVIGAHHDAICYSPPPLIGQTYPTCSSSGAYDDGTGSGSLLELARTFSEWNGTPMHTWKLAWWDYEEWQGSGSPEGGGMGSLHFVEEQIPDHVNITYVNLDMFALNWPVPTPLASQLTGCDEDYWTLYMFTSPVDDWSYYEDRGLEVTDEMQSDAEWFQNYLKEINSNLSHPEEWVRVIDDTKGNSDHFNFIMNNHTATWIRGQHQYIHEEGDTCEQTPKHAQTDSVTTINTMAGGRSNVEAGLQTGLDVVATLAWWDWNVTTDDTGISTQSEGGGFPTLFLVLGLGLIPLVFLIVTQTIKMRGRESEDESEI
;
A
#
# COMPACT_ATOMS: atom_id res chain seq x y z
N MET A 1 -13.84 18.55 21.34
CA MET A 1 -13.72 19.07 19.98
C MET A 1 -13.67 17.83 19.08
N SER A 2 -14.55 17.72 18.10
CA SER A 2 -14.69 16.51 17.29
C SER A 2 -13.46 16.32 16.39
N ARG A 3 -13.10 15.05 16.07
CA ARG A 3 -12.02 14.70 15.15
C ARG A 3 -12.16 15.36 13.77
N GLN A 4 -13.34 15.77 13.39
CA GLN A 4 -13.64 16.50 12.16
C GLN A 4 -12.99 17.89 12.12
N THR A 5 -12.83 18.57 13.26
CA THR A 5 -12.24 19.93 13.31
C THR A 5 -10.70 19.91 13.20
N GLN A 6 -10.04 18.78 13.43
CA GLN A 6 -8.59 18.66 13.29
C GLN A 6 -8.17 18.31 11.84
N ARG A 7 -9.06 17.71 11.05
CA ARG A 7 -8.78 17.38 9.63
C ARG A 7 -8.82 18.60 8.72
N THR A 8 -9.58 19.65 9.05
CA THR A 8 -9.73 20.86 8.23
C THR A 8 -8.50 21.78 8.23
N ALA A 9 -7.49 21.53 9.05
CA ALA A 9 -6.34 22.44 9.19
C ALA A 9 -5.12 22.05 8.33
N LEU A 10 -5.15 20.96 7.55
CA LEU A 10 -3.90 20.38 7.05
C LEU A 10 -3.68 20.45 5.54
N PHE A 11 -4.56 21.06 4.75
CA PHE A 11 -4.36 21.07 3.29
C PHE A 11 -4.30 22.51 2.72
N VAL A 12 -3.21 23.23 3.01
CA VAL A 12 -2.89 24.47 2.31
C VAL A 12 -1.56 24.27 1.58
N LEU A 13 -1.61 23.97 0.29
CA LEU A 13 -0.46 24.02 -0.59
C LEU A 13 -0.35 25.45 -1.17
N ILE A 14 0.71 26.17 -0.84
CA ILE A 14 0.96 27.52 -1.40
C ILE A 14 1.83 27.34 -2.66
N ILE A 15 1.26 27.55 -3.83
CA ILE A 15 2.02 27.61 -5.08
C ILE A 15 2.42 29.07 -5.32
N LEU A 16 3.72 29.35 -5.32
CA LEU A 16 4.28 30.66 -5.65
C LEU A 16 4.61 30.70 -7.14
N ILE A 17 3.82 31.42 -7.92
CA ILE A 17 4.14 31.69 -9.33
C ILE A 17 4.96 33.01 -9.37
N ILE A 18 6.26 32.92 -9.62
CA ILE A 18 7.11 34.09 -9.85
C ILE A 18 6.99 34.49 -11.33
N THR A 19 6.06 35.38 -11.63
CA THR A 19 6.09 36.09 -12.92
C THR A 19 6.99 37.33 -12.76
N GLY A 20 8.03 37.42 -13.59
CA GLY A 20 9.10 38.46 -13.49
C GLY A 20 8.67 39.88 -13.87
N LEU A 21 7.57 40.39 -13.34
CA LEU A 21 7.13 41.77 -13.46
C LEU A 21 6.96 42.41 -12.06
N PRO A 22 7.29 43.67 -11.85
CA PRO A 22 7.05 44.35 -10.61
C PRO A 22 5.56 44.68 -10.46
N GLY A 23 4.82 43.75 -9.90
CA GLY A 23 3.41 43.84 -9.55
C GLY A 23 3.17 42.97 -8.32
N GLU A 24 2.18 43.30 -7.53
CA GLU A 24 1.80 42.56 -6.33
C GLU A 24 1.72 41.06 -6.63
N LEU A 25 2.42 40.25 -5.81
CA LEU A 25 2.34 38.78 -5.85
C LEU A 25 0.92 38.37 -5.43
N GLU A 26 0.07 38.01 -6.39
CA GLU A 26 -1.19 37.33 -6.10
C GLU A 26 -0.86 35.90 -5.74
N TYR A 27 -1.08 35.54 -4.48
CA TYR A 27 -1.03 34.15 -4.03
C TYR A 27 -2.35 33.48 -4.38
N THR A 28 -2.33 32.55 -5.30
CA THR A 28 -3.47 31.67 -5.53
C THR A 28 -3.30 30.46 -4.60
N GLU A 29 -4.12 30.42 -3.58
CA GLU A 29 -4.23 29.24 -2.73
C GLU A 29 -4.95 28.16 -3.55
N VAL A 30 -4.24 27.10 -3.91
CA VAL A 30 -4.88 25.94 -4.53
C VAL A 30 -5.60 25.19 -3.42
N GLN A 31 -6.92 25.29 -3.41
CA GLN A 31 -7.75 24.50 -2.52
C GLN A 31 -7.87 23.10 -3.12
N ILE A 32 -7.20 22.12 -2.52
CA ILE A 32 -7.48 20.72 -2.81
C ILE A 32 -8.84 20.43 -2.21
N GLU A 33 -9.81 20.08 -3.04
CA GLU A 33 -11.13 19.68 -2.56
C GLU A 33 -11.01 18.43 -1.70
N GLU A 34 -11.81 18.36 -0.63
CA GLU A 34 -11.89 17.13 0.15
C GLU A 34 -12.54 16.04 -0.71
N PRO A 35 -12.05 14.79 -0.66
CA PRO A 35 -12.66 13.71 -1.40
C PRO A 35 -14.11 13.48 -0.95
N PRO A 36 -15.03 13.13 -1.87
CA PRO A 36 -16.43 12.91 -1.54
C PRO A 36 -16.65 11.72 -0.61
N ALA A 37 -15.73 10.75 -0.63
CA ALA A 37 -15.67 9.59 0.24
C ALA A 37 -14.24 9.32 0.68
N TRP A 38 -14.07 8.71 1.86
CA TRP A 38 -12.78 8.24 2.37
C TRP A 38 -12.94 6.81 2.87
N PRO A 39 -11.94 5.93 2.70
CA PRO A 39 -12.09 4.55 3.12
C PRO A 39 -12.16 4.44 4.65
N GLU A 40 -12.91 3.46 5.11
CA GLU A 40 -13.14 3.22 6.53
C GLU A 40 -12.55 1.87 6.96
N GLY A 41 -11.67 1.89 7.98
CA GLY A 41 -11.08 0.68 8.55
C GLY A 41 -12.12 -0.30 9.11
N SER A 42 -13.28 0.20 9.55
CA SER A 42 -14.41 -0.63 9.96
C SER A 42 -15.05 -1.38 8.80
N ALA A 43 -15.18 -0.76 7.63
CA ALA A 43 -15.71 -1.40 6.42
C ALA A 43 -14.72 -2.44 5.86
N ALA A 44 -13.42 -2.11 5.82
CA ALA A 44 -12.37 -3.07 5.48
C ALA A 44 -12.38 -4.29 6.41
N TYR A 45 -12.56 -4.07 7.71
CA TYR A 45 -12.72 -5.16 8.69
C TYR A 45 -13.94 -6.03 8.37
N ASP A 46 -15.10 -5.45 8.08
CA ASP A 46 -16.30 -6.20 7.77
C ASP A 46 -16.19 -6.98 6.45
N ASN A 47 -15.47 -6.45 5.46
CA ASN A 47 -15.11 -7.16 4.23
C ASN A 47 -14.20 -8.36 4.52
N MET A 48 -13.14 -8.18 5.34
CA MET A 48 -12.28 -9.27 5.81
C MET A 48 -13.11 -10.36 6.50
N VAL A 49 -14.01 -9.99 7.41
CA VAL A 49 -14.91 -10.94 8.09
C VAL A 49 -15.77 -11.70 7.07
N SER A 50 -16.31 -11.02 6.07
CA SER A 50 -17.12 -11.64 5.02
C SER A 50 -16.32 -12.66 4.21
N MET A 51 -15.07 -12.35 3.84
CA MET A 51 -14.17 -13.30 3.17
C MET A 51 -13.91 -14.55 4.01
N THR A 52 -13.74 -14.40 5.31
CA THR A 52 -13.49 -15.54 6.20
C THR A 52 -14.64 -16.54 6.28
N GLN A 53 -15.87 -16.14 5.90
CA GLN A 53 -17.02 -17.04 5.89
C GLN A 53 -16.91 -18.14 4.84
N PHE A 54 -16.09 -17.97 3.80
CA PHE A 54 -15.82 -19.03 2.81
C PHE A 54 -14.93 -20.13 3.38
N GLY A 55 -14.23 -19.89 4.49
CA GLY A 55 -13.33 -20.83 5.15
C GLY A 55 -11.96 -20.88 4.48
N TYR A 56 -11.38 -22.08 4.38
CA TYR A 56 -10.02 -22.28 3.85
C TYR A 56 -9.99 -22.14 2.33
N ARG A 57 -9.51 -20.98 1.86
CA ARG A 57 -9.53 -20.56 0.46
C ARG A 57 -8.33 -21.07 -0.36
N ARG A 58 -7.91 -22.31 -0.11
CA ARG A 58 -6.83 -22.93 -0.88
C ARG A 58 -7.22 -23.04 -2.35
N ILE A 59 -6.25 -22.88 -3.25
CA ILE A 59 -6.43 -23.03 -4.71
C ILE A 59 -7.20 -24.31 -5.07
N ASP A 60 -7.93 -24.29 -6.18
CA ASP A 60 -8.77 -25.40 -6.67
C ASP A 60 -9.81 -25.90 -5.65
N THR A 61 -10.25 -25.09 -4.72
CA THR A 61 -11.33 -25.45 -3.79
C THR A 61 -12.58 -24.61 -4.05
N ALA A 62 -13.74 -25.16 -3.66
CA ALA A 62 -14.99 -24.41 -3.71
C ALA A 62 -14.95 -23.14 -2.82
N ALA A 63 -14.17 -23.13 -1.75
CA ALA A 63 -14.01 -21.95 -0.89
C ALA A 63 -13.28 -20.83 -1.65
N ASN A 64 -12.21 -21.16 -2.37
CA ASN A 64 -11.49 -20.23 -3.22
C ASN A 64 -12.41 -19.70 -4.34
N GLU A 65 -13.07 -20.55 -5.10
CA GLU A 65 -14.00 -20.18 -6.16
C GLU A 65 -15.14 -19.29 -5.65
N ASN A 66 -15.74 -19.63 -4.51
CA ASN A 66 -16.84 -18.85 -3.94
C ASN A 66 -16.38 -17.48 -3.45
N SER A 67 -15.18 -17.37 -2.87
CA SER A 67 -14.63 -16.09 -2.41
C SER A 67 -14.35 -15.14 -3.59
N ARG A 68 -13.73 -15.62 -4.67
CA ARG A 68 -13.48 -14.78 -5.85
C ARG A 68 -14.78 -14.40 -6.57
N ASN A 69 -15.78 -15.30 -6.62
CA ASN A 69 -17.09 -14.97 -7.16
C ASN A 69 -17.83 -13.91 -6.32
N TRP A 70 -17.67 -13.95 -4.99
CA TRP A 70 -18.18 -12.90 -4.11
C TRP A 70 -17.47 -11.57 -4.35
N ILE A 71 -16.13 -11.54 -4.42
CA ILE A 71 -15.35 -10.32 -4.75
C ILE A 71 -15.88 -9.71 -6.06
N ALA A 72 -16.00 -10.52 -7.12
CA ALA A 72 -16.51 -10.05 -8.41
C ALA A 72 -17.92 -9.45 -8.29
N SER A 73 -18.82 -10.10 -7.52
CA SER A 73 -20.20 -9.62 -7.32
C SER A 73 -20.25 -8.28 -6.55
N GLU A 74 -19.38 -8.08 -5.53
CA GLU A 74 -19.29 -6.80 -4.82
C GLU A 74 -18.81 -5.69 -5.77
N LEU A 75 -17.79 -5.96 -6.60
CA LEU A 75 -17.28 -5.01 -7.58
C LEU A 75 -18.33 -4.65 -8.64
N GLU A 76 -19.06 -5.64 -9.17
CA GLU A 76 -20.18 -5.41 -10.10
C GLU A 76 -21.28 -4.56 -9.46
N ALA A 77 -21.57 -4.78 -8.16
CA ALA A 77 -22.55 -3.99 -7.42
C ALA A 77 -22.12 -2.53 -7.20
N MET A 78 -20.80 -2.26 -7.15
CA MET A 78 -20.22 -0.90 -7.14
C MET A 78 -20.20 -0.25 -8.52
N GLY A 79 -20.52 -1.00 -9.59
CA GLY A 79 -20.61 -0.50 -10.97
C GLY A 79 -19.36 -0.71 -11.81
N TYR A 80 -18.40 -1.47 -11.32
CA TYR A 80 -17.20 -1.81 -12.11
C TYR A 80 -17.51 -2.85 -13.18
N GLU A 81 -16.79 -2.74 -14.30
CA GLU A 81 -16.64 -3.85 -15.25
C GLU A 81 -15.54 -4.78 -14.74
N VAL A 82 -15.91 -6.00 -14.38
CA VAL A 82 -14.99 -6.97 -13.78
C VAL A 82 -14.33 -7.81 -14.85
N GLU A 83 -13.02 -7.70 -14.96
CA GLU A 83 -12.20 -8.56 -15.80
C GLU A 83 -11.80 -9.80 -14.99
N ARG A 84 -12.10 -10.99 -15.56
CA ARG A 84 -11.68 -12.28 -15.03
C ARG A 84 -10.53 -12.81 -15.86
N GLN A 85 -9.40 -13.10 -15.21
CA GLN A 85 -8.18 -13.57 -15.87
C GLN A 85 -7.90 -15.03 -15.44
N PRO A 86 -8.51 -16.02 -16.12
CA PRO A 86 -8.28 -17.42 -15.80
C PRO A 86 -6.89 -17.85 -16.25
N PHE A 87 -6.22 -18.64 -15.42
CA PHE A 87 -4.95 -19.25 -15.76
C PHE A 87 -4.83 -20.68 -15.18
N THR A 88 -3.89 -21.44 -15.73
CA THR A 88 -3.65 -22.82 -15.33
C THR A 88 -2.18 -23.02 -15.05
N THR A 89 -1.87 -23.70 -13.98
CA THR A 89 -0.52 -24.10 -13.59
C THR A 89 -0.45 -25.61 -13.38
N GLN A 90 0.70 -26.13 -12.95
CA GLN A 90 0.82 -27.56 -12.62
C GLN A 90 0.02 -27.94 -11.37
N MET A 91 -0.24 -26.96 -10.48
CA MET A 91 -0.90 -27.17 -9.20
C MET A 91 -2.33 -26.62 -9.16
N CYS A 92 -2.72 -25.84 -10.14
CA CYS A 92 -4.04 -25.19 -10.20
C CYS A 92 -4.64 -25.31 -11.60
N GLU A 93 -5.78 -25.98 -11.70
CA GLU A 93 -6.50 -26.10 -12.97
C GLU A 93 -7.47 -24.93 -13.22
N ASN A 94 -7.95 -24.27 -12.16
CA ASN A 94 -9.00 -23.27 -12.20
C ASN A 94 -8.65 -22.02 -11.40
N CYS A 95 -7.40 -21.57 -11.45
CA CYS A 95 -7.01 -20.31 -10.86
C CYS A 95 -7.50 -19.12 -11.72
N GLU A 96 -7.82 -18.02 -11.06
CA GLU A 96 -8.37 -16.84 -11.74
C GLU A 96 -8.12 -15.57 -10.94
N ASN A 97 -7.47 -14.59 -11.52
CA ASN A 97 -7.41 -13.24 -10.98
C ASN A 97 -8.70 -12.48 -11.26
N ILE A 98 -9.04 -11.57 -10.37
CA ILE A 98 -10.13 -10.60 -10.55
C ILE A 98 -9.51 -9.21 -10.64
N VAL A 99 -9.80 -8.49 -11.71
CA VAL A 99 -9.24 -7.15 -11.96
C VAL A 99 -10.34 -6.18 -12.35
N VAL A 100 -10.26 -4.95 -11.86
CA VAL A 100 -11.06 -3.82 -12.34
C VAL A 100 -10.17 -2.68 -12.75
N THR A 101 -10.61 -1.90 -13.74
CA THR A 101 -9.84 -0.79 -14.30
C THR A 101 -10.59 0.52 -14.14
N ILE A 102 -9.90 1.55 -13.67
CA ILE A 102 -10.35 2.94 -13.65
C ILE A 102 -9.45 3.69 -14.62
N ASN A 103 -10.00 4.10 -15.76
CA ASN A 103 -9.21 4.74 -16.81
C ASN A 103 -8.71 6.11 -16.36
N GLY A 104 -7.42 6.33 -16.52
CA GLY A 104 -6.75 7.60 -16.31
C GLY A 104 -6.59 8.41 -17.60
N THR A 105 -5.96 9.58 -17.47
CA THR A 105 -5.58 10.41 -18.63
C THR A 105 -4.28 9.92 -19.27
N LEU A 106 -3.43 9.24 -18.51
CA LEU A 106 -2.24 8.52 -18.97
C LEU A 106 -2.61 7.04 -19.15
N GLU A 107 -2.84 6.63 -20.40
CA GLU A 107 -3.31 5.28 -20.72
C GLU A 107 -2.21 4.21 -20.53
N ASP A 108 -0.95 4.61 -20.73
CA ASP A 108 0.22 3.72 -20.71
C ASP A 108 1.00 3.74 -19.39
N ASP A 109 0.54 4.52 -18.40
CA ASP A 109 1.12 4.56 -17.06
C ASP A 109 0.08 4.06 -16.04
N TRP A 110 0.36 2.90 -15.43
CA TRP A 110 -0.59 2.24 -14.54
C TRP A 110 -0.16 2.29 -13.07
N MET A 111 -1.10 2.64 -12.23
CA MET A 111 -1.05 2.39 -10.80
C MET A 111 -1.83 1.12 -10.51
N VAL A 112 -1.16 0.08 -10.03
CA VAL A 112 -1.80 -1.20 -9.72
C VAL A 112 -1.79 -1.40 -8.21
N ILE A 113 -2.95 -1.65 -7.62
CA ILE A 113 -3.07 -2.10 -6.23
C ILE A 113 -3.52 -3.56 -6.26
N GLY A 114 -2.81 -4.43 -5.56
CA GLY A 114 -3.15 -5.84 -5.49
C GLY A 114 -3.16 -6.39 -4.08
N ALA A 115 -3.94 -7.46 -3.91
CA ALA A 115 -4.01 -8.29 -2.73
C ALA A 115 -4.32 -9.72 -3.14
N HIS A 116 -3.85 -10.73 -2.44
CA HIS A 116 -4.25 -12.09 -2.82
C HIS A 116 -5.52 -12.55 -2.10
N HIS A 117 -6.28 -13.42 -2.75
CA HIS A 117 -7.54 -13.91 -2.18
C HIS A 117 -7.49 -15.39 -1.77
N ASP A 118 -6.46 -16.12 -2.16
CA ASP A 118 -6.23 -17.47 -1.67
C ASP A 118 -5.72 -17.48 -0.21
N ALA A 119 -5.53 -18.63 0.38
CA ALA A 119 -4.98 -18.79 1.71
C ALA A 119 -4.38 -20.18 1.87
N ILE A 120 -3.33 -20.30 2.66
CA ILE A 120 -2.63 -21.56 2.91
C ILE A 120 -2.59 -21.91 4.40
N CYS A 121 -2.34 -23.19 4.66
CA CYS A 121 -2.17 -23.69 6.02
C CYS A 121 -1.15 -24.82 6.01
N TYR A 122 -0.04 -24.61 6.70
CA TYR A 122 1.02 -25.60 6.77
C TYR A 122 0.89 -26.53 7.98
N SER A 123 1.42 -27.74 7.84
CA SER A 123 1.54 -28.67 8.94
C SER A 123 2.50 -28.16 10.00
N PRO A 124 2.24 -28.37 11.29
CA PRO A 124 3.22 -28.07 12.31
C PRO A 124 4.47 -28.95 12.16
N PRO A 125 5.63 -28.56 12.77
CA PRO A 125 6.82 -29.40 12.82
C PRO A 125 6.52 -30.83 13.33
N PRO A 126 7.19 -31.90 12.81
CA PRO A 126 8.33 -31.86 11.90
C PRO A 126 7.97 -31.84 10.40
N LEU A 127 6.72 -31.71 10.04
CA LEU A 127 6.23 -31.78 8.67
C LEU A 127 6.12 -30.39 8.02
N ILE A 128 6.99 -29.46 8.41
CA ILE A 128 7.04 -28.12 7.84
C ILE A 128 7.12 -28.21 6.31
N GLY A 129 6.31 -27.43 5.63
CA GLY A 129 6.24 -27.39 4.17
C GLY A 129 5.26 -28.38 3.54
N GLN A 130 4.46 -29.08 4.35
CA GLN A 130 3.30 -29.83 3.86
C GLN A 130 2.02 -29.05 4.14
N THR A 131 1.20 -28.89 3.13
CA THR A 131 -0.12 -28.28 3.27
C THR A 131 -1.13 -29.27 3.86
N TYR A 132 -2.05 -28.76 4.67
CA TYR A 132 -3.21 -29.57 5.07
C TYR A 132 -4.23 -29.64 3.92
N PRO A 133 -4.77 -30.81 3.63
CA PRO A 133 -5.90 -30.94 2.70
C PRO A 133 -7.18 -30.30 3.27
N THR A 134 -7.30 -30.26 4.61
CA THR A 134 -8.36 -29.57 5.33
C THR A 134 -7.77 -28.78 6.48
N CYS A 135 -8.15 -27.53 6.60
CA CYS A 135 -7.65 -26.62 7.63
C CYS A 135 -8.80 -25.80 8.21
N SER A 136 -8.68 -25.39 9.45
CA SER A 136 -9.62 -24.46 10.09
C SER A 136 -9.21 -22.98 9.93
N SER A 137 -8.05 -22.73 9.30
CA SER A 137 -7.67 -21.35 8.93
C SER A 137 -8.73 -20.74 8.05
N SER A 138 -9.03 -19.49 8.29
CA SER A 138 -9.88 -18.70 7.40
C SER A 138 -9.08 -17.68 6.59
N GLY A 139 -7.74 -17.65 6.74
CA GLY A 139 -6.88 -16.66 6.09
C GLY A 139 -7.34 -15.24 6.38
N ALA A 140 -7.61 -14.94 7.66
CA ALA A 140 -8.14 -13.64 8.03
C ALA A 140 -7.06 -12.57 7.99
N TYR A 141 -5.86 -12.91 8.48
CA TYR A 141 -4.69 -12.06 8.41
C TYR A 141 -4.05 -12.13 7.02
N ASP A 142 -3.89 -13.35 6.51
CA ASP A 142 -3.18 -13.69 5.31
C ASP A 142 -4.12 -14.38 4.29
N ASP A 143 -4.72 -13.67 3.29
CA ASP A 143 -4.72 -12.21 3.14
C ASP A 143 -6.15 -11.65 3.10
N GLY A 144 -6.94 -11.98 4.11
CA GLY A 144 -8.26 -11.35 4.27
C GLY A 144 -8.17 -9.86 4.56
N THR A 145 -7.08 -9.42 5.24
CA THR A 145 -6.84 -8.01 5.56
C THR A 145 -6.59 -7.17 4.32
N GLY A 146 -5.73 -7.60 3.41
CA GLY A 146 -5.44 -6.90 2.16
C GLY A 146 -6.62 -6.95 1.21
N SER A 147 -7.14 -8.14 0.93
CA SER A 147 -8.28 -8.31 0.03
C SER A 147 -9.54 -7.56 0.48
N GLY A 148 -9.85 -7.54 1.78
CA GLY A 148 -10.97 -6.79 2.35
C GLY A 148 -10.75 -5.28 2.31
N SER A 149 -9.51 -4.82 2.51
CA SER A 149 -9.12 -3.42 2.40
C SER A 149 -9.17 -2.93 0.94
N LEU A 150 -8.77 -3.77 0.00
CA LEU A 150 -8.85 -3.45 -1.42
C LEU A 150 -10.31 -3.30 -1.89
N LEU A 151 -11.25 -4.08 -1.36
CA LEU A 151 -12.69 -3.90 -1.62
C LEU A 151 -13.20 -2.55 -1.08
N GLU A 152 -12.74 -2.13 0.09
CA GLU A 152 -13.11 -0.83 0.64
C GLU A 152 -12.51 0.33 -0.17
N LEU A 153 -11.28 0.19 -0.67
CA LEU A 153 -10.69 1.15 -1.60
C LEU A 153 -11.49 1.21 -2.92
N ALA A 154 -11.89 0.04 -3.46
CA ALA A 154 -12.73 -0.01 -4.66
C ALA A 154 -14.05 0.73 -4.44
N ARG A 155 -14.75 0.49 -3.32
CA ARG A 155 -15.97 1.22 -2.96
C ARG A 155 -15.70 2.73 -2.90
N THR A 156 -14.65 3.13 -2.23
CA THR A 156 -14.30 4.55 -2.07
C THR A 156 -14.02 5.20 -3.42
N PHE A 157 -13.22 4.56 -4.27
CA PHE A 157 -12.88 5.11 -5.60
C PHE A 157 -14.09 5.18 -6.53
N SER A 158 -15.07 4.28 -6.38
CA SER A 158 -16.32 4.34 -7.16
C SER A 158 -17.17 5.58 -6.84
N GLU A 159 -16.97 6.20 -5.69
CA GLU A 159 -17.68 7.41 -5.26
C GLU A 159 -16.91 8.70 -5.61
N TRP A 160 -15.65 8.59 -6.05
CA TRP A 160 -14.86 9.76 -6.41
C TRP A 160 -15.25 10.28 -7.80
N ASN A 161 -15.27 11.60 -7.92
CA ASN A 161 -15.54 12.28 -9.19
C ASN A 161 -14.21 12.59 -9.90
N GLY A 162 -14.29 12.77 -11.21
CA GLY A 162 -13.14 13.11 -12.04
C GLY A 162 -12.44 11.88 -12.60
N THR A 163 -11.34 12.12 -13.28
CA THR A 163 -10.51 11.10 -13.92
C THR A 163 -9.12 11.21 -13.32
N PRO A 164 -8.54 10.12 -12.81
CA PRO A 164 -7.18 10.14 -12.29
C PRO A 164 -6.16 10.43 -13.39
N MET A 165 -4.96 10.82 -13.02
CA MET A 165 -3.88 10.99 -13.99
C MET A 165 -3.46 9.65 -14.57
N HIS A 166 -3.13 8.67 -13.72
CA HIS A 166 -2.76 7.31 -14.14
C HIS A 166 -3.99 6.42 -14.30
N THR A 167 -3.85 5.40 -15.13
CA THR A 167 -4.84 4.31 -15.16
C THR A 167 -4.67 3.44 -13.92
N TRP A 168 -5.73 3.29 -13.13
CA TRP A 168 -5.71 2.48 -11.91
C TRP A 168 -6.28 1.10 -12.17
N LYS A 169 -5.56 0.08 -11.69
CA LYS A 169 -6.05 -1.30 -11.66
C LYS A 169 -6.10 -1.78 -10.22
N LEU A 170 -7.23 -2.35 -9.83
CA LEU A 170 -7.40 -3.01 -8.55
C LEU A 170 -7.50 -4.51 -8.83
N ALA A 171 -6.62 -5.31 -8.23
CA ALA A 171 -6.44 -6.69 -8.60
C ALA A 171 -6.44 -7.62 -7.38
N TRP A 172 -7.23 -8.68 -7.45
CA TRP A 172 -7.22 -9.77 -6.48
C TRP A 172 -6.56 -10.97 -7.11
N TRP A 173 -5.35 -11.31 -6.61
CA TRP A 173 -4.54 -12.39 -7.14
C TRP A 173 -4.98 -13.73 -6.59
N ASP A 174 -4.97 -14.77 -7.43
CA ASP A 174 -5.09 -16.16 -7.01
C ASP A 174 -3.72 -16.81 -6.99
N TYR A 175 -3.53 -17.83 -6.15
CA TYR A 175 -2.30 -18.61 -6.06
C TYR A 175 -1.06 -17.76 -5.71
N GLU A 176 -1.18 -16.89 -4.72
CA GLU A 176 0.00 -16.24 -4.11
C GLU A 176 0.76 -17.26 -3.25
N GLU A 177 0.04 -18.09 -2.54
CA GLU A 177 0.55 -18.97 -1.51
C GLU A 177 1.29 -20.20 -2.07
N TRP A 178 2.53 -20.38 -1.60
CA TRP A 178 3.31 -21.55 -1.94
C TRP A 178 2.66 -22.83 -1.42
N GLN A 179 2.43 -23.81 -2.30
CA GLN A 179 1.69 -25.04 -1.98
C GLN A 179 2.52 -26.10 -1.22
N GLY A 180 3.68 -25.75 -0.70
CA GLY A 180 4.52 -26.61 0.13
C GLY A 180 5.58 -27.41 -0.60
N SER A 181 6.36 -28.23 0.12
CA SER A 181 7.57 -28.91 -0.36
C SER A 181 7.35 -29.93 -1.50
N GLY A 182 6.13 -30.18 -1.91
CA GLY A 182 5.79 -31.01 -3.07
C GLY A 182 5.40 -30.21 -4.29
N SER A 183 5.30 -28.89 -4.17
CA SER A 183 4.96 -28.02 -5.29
C SER A 183 6.18 -27.84 -6.21
N PRO A 184 6.02 -28.03 -7.52
CA PRO A 184 7.05 -27.69 -8.49
C PRO A 184 7.13 -26.18 -8.75
N GLU A 185 6.16 -25.42 -8.27
CA GLU A 185 5.99 -23.98 -8.47
C GLU A 185 6.19 -23.22 -7.15
N GLY A 186 6.65 -21.98 -7.24
CA GLY A 186 6.64 -21.02 -6.13
C GLY A 186 5.22 -20.52 -5.82
N GLY A 187 5.13 -19.50 -4.97
CA GLY A 187 3.95 -18.67 -4.85
C GLY A 187 3.94 -17.52 -5.86
N GLY A 188 2.93 -16.63 -5.76
CA GLY A 188 2.83 -15.45 -6.61
C GLY A 188 2.43 -15.76 -8.06
N MET A 189 1.78 -16.88 -8.33
CA MET A 189 1.47 -17.31 -9.70
C MET A 189 0.44 -16.41 -10.38
N GLY A 190 -0.51 -15.85 -9.62
CA GLY A 190 -1.51 -14.93 -10.16
C GLY A 190 -0.91 -13.60 -10.61
N SER A 191 -0.08 -12.98 -9.77
CA SER A 191 0.62 -11.75 -10.11
C SER A 191 1.65 -11.98 -11.22
N LEU A 192 2.33 -13.13 -11.26
CA LEU A 192 3.23 -13.51 -12.35
C LEU A 192 2.48 -13.62 -13.68
N HIS A 193 1.33 -14.32 -13.70
CA HIS A 193 0.49 -14.40 -14.89
C HIS A 193 0.05 -13.00 -15.37
N PHE A 194 -0.30 -12.12 -14.46
CA PHE A 194 -0.66 -10.74 -14.80
C PHE A 194 0.52 -10.01 -15.45
N VAL A 195 1.68 -10.02 -14.82
CA VAL A 195 2.87 -9.30 -15.30
C VAL A 195 3.36 -9.82 -16.65
N GLU A 196 3.36 -11.16 -16.85
CA GLU A 196 3.91 -11.76 -18.08
C GLU A 196 2.91 -11.78 -19.23
N GLU A 197 1.60 -11.85 -18.97
CA GLU A 197 0.60 -12.15 -20.00
C GLU A 197 -0.43 -11.03 -20.22
N GLN A 198 -0.61 -10.13 -19.24
CA GLN A 198 -1.69 -9.13 -19.27
C GLN A 198 -1.20 -7.70 -19.43
N ILE A 199 0.11 -7.46 -19.32
CA ILE A 199 0.71 -6.13 -19.45
C ILE A 199 1.29 -5.96 -20.85
N PRO A 200 0.88 -4.93 -21.62
CA PRO A 200 1.56 -4.57 -22.86
C PRO A 200 3.00 -4.08 -22.61
N ASP A 201 3.95 -4.45 -23.49
CA ASP A 201 5.38 -4.14 -23.36
C ASP A 201 5.73 -2.65 -23.16
N HIS A 202 4.81 -1.74 -23.52
CA HIS A 202 5.04 -0.29 -23.46
C HIS A 202 4.44 0.37 -22.21
N VAL A 203 3.82 -0.40 -21.34
CA VAL A 203 3.15 0.12 -20.14
C VAL A 203 4.10 0.16 -18.95
N ASN A 204 4.17 1.32 -18.31
CA ASN A 204 4.87 1.48 -17.04
C ASN A 204 3.94 1.16 -15.88
N ILE A 205 4.47 0.51 -14.84
CA ILE A 205 3.68 0.16 -13.66
C ILE A 205 4.37 0.60 -12.39
N THR A 206 3.57 1.22 -11.51
CA THR A 206 3.87 1.33 -10.08
C THR A 206 2.88 0.46 -9.31
N TYR A 207 3.39 -0.52 -8.60
CA TYR A 207 2.58 -1.53 -7.91
C TYR A 207 2.56 -1.34 -6.39
N VAL A 208 1.36 -1.44 -5.82
CA VAL A 208 1.13 -1.40 -4.36
C VAL A 208 0.53 -2.73 -3.94
N ASN A 209 1.29 -3.51 -3.20
CA ASN A 209 0.87 -4.81 -2.68
C ASN A 209 0.30 -4.68 -1.27
N LEU A 210 -0.92 -5.15 -1.07
CA LEU A 210 -1.58 -5.21 0.23
C LEU A 210 -1.63 -6.67 0.68
N ASP A 211 -0.63 -7.13 1.41
CA ASP A 211 -0.57 -8.49 1.89
C ASP A 211 -0.22 -8.51 3.38
N MET A 212 -1.03 -9.20 4.18
CA MET A 212 -1.04 -9.08 5.64
C MET A 212 -1.18 -7.61 6.05
N PHE A 213 -2.13 -6.93 5.41
CA PHE A 213 -2.23 -5.48 5.37
C PHE A 213 -2.55 -4.88 6.73
N ALA A 214 -1.77 -3.88 7.11
CA ALA A 214 -2.11 -2.81 8.04
C ALA A 214 -2.57 -3.22 9.45
N LEU A 215 -2.11 -4.33 9.98
CA LEU A 215 -2.28 -4.60 11.39
C LEU A 215 -1.21 -3.85 12.20
N ASN A 216 -1.39 -2.55 12.31
CA ASN A 216 -0.60 -1.71 13.21
C ASN A 216 -1.38 -1.56 14.52
N TRP A 217 -0.84 -2.10 15.59
CA TRP A 217 -1.44 -1.97 16.91
C TRP A 217 -0.70 -0.89 17.70
N PRO A 218 -1.28 0.31 17.81
CA PRO A 218 -0.61 1.43 18.47
C PRO A 218 -0.49 1.25 19.99
N VAL A 219 -1.05 0.18 20.55
CA VAL A 219 -1.03 -0.06 21.99
C VAL A 219 -0.55 -1.48 22.27
N PRO A 220 0.57 -1.62 22.99
CA PRO A 220 1.01 -2.90 23.52
C PRO A 220 -0.10 -3.49 24.39
N THR A 221 -0.52 -4.71 24.05
CA THR A 221 -1.35 -5.45 24.98
C THR A 221 -0.48 -6.47 25.72
N PRO A 222 -0.61 -6.60 27.06
CA PRO A 222 0.11 -7.63 27.80
C PRO A 222 -0.11 -9.04 27.25
N LEU A 223 -1.21 -9.24 26.51
CA LEU A 223 -1.55 -10.50 25.89
C LEU A 223 -0.76 -10.72 24.58
N ALA A 224 -0.54 -9.67 23.78
CA ALA A 224 0.29 -9.76 22.59
C ALA A 224 1.74 -10.15 22.97
N SER A 225 2.32 -9.49 23.97
CA SER A 225 3.63 -9.84 24.55
C SER A 225 3.70 -11.28 25.04
N GLN A 226 2.68 -11.76 25.73
CA GLN A 226 2.60 -13.15 26.18
C GLN A 226 2.47 -14.18 25.03
N LEU A 227 1.79 -13.82 23.97
CA LEU A 227 1.58 -14.71 22.81
C LEU A 227 2.80 -14.72 21.87
N THR A 228 3.48 -13.58 21.74
CA THR A 228 4.60 -13.41 20.81
C THR A 228 5.95 -13.68 21.47
N GLY A 229 6.04 -13.64 22.79
CA GLY A 229 7.31 -13.75 23.52
C GLY A 229 8.22 -12.54 23.34
N CYS A 230 7.70 -11.43 22.83
CA CYS A 230 8.42 -10.21 22.56
C CYS A 230 8.23 -9.22 23.70
N ASP A 231 9.32 -8.61 24.15
CA ASP A 231 9.30 -7.67 25.28
C ASP A 231 8.76 -6.28 24.92
N GLU A 232 8.69 -5.95 23.63
CA GLU A 232 8.18 -4.68 23.13
C GLU A 232 7.04 -4.90 22.12
N ASP A 233 6.08 -4.11 22.18
CA ASP A 233 4.67 -4.43 22.15
C ASP A 233 3.89 -3.70 21.07
N TYR A 234 4.47 -3.28 19.95
CA TYR A 234 3.70 -2.66 18.90
C TYR A 234 4.08 -3.18 17.52
N TRP A 235 3.08 -3.26 16.70
CA TRP A 235 3.21 -3.56 15.29
C TRP A 235 3.46 -2.28 14.54
N THR A 236 4.28 -2.36 13.52
CA THR A 236 4.57 -1.26 12.60
C THR A 236 4.02 -1.61 11.23
N LEU A 237 3.41 -0.64 10.57
CA LEU A 237 3.11 -0.74 9.16
C LEU A 237 4.40 -0.48 8.37
N TYR A 238 4.91 -1.51 7.74
CA TYR A 238 6.06 -1.38 6.84
C TYR A 238 5.58 -1.22 5.41
N MET A 239 6.25 -0.33 4.69
CA MET A 239 6.20 -0.22 3.25
C MET A 239 7.57 -0.67 2.73
N PHE A 240 7.64 -1.92 2.30
CA PHE A 240 8.83 -2.51 1.68
C PHE A 240 8.83 -2.10 0.21
N THR A 241 9.68 -1.17 -0.17
CA THR A 241 9.75 -0.64 -1.53
C THR A 241 10.80 -1.38 -2.37
N SER A 242 10.70 -1.27 -3.68
CA SER A 242 11.85 -1.57 -4.56
C SER A 242 13.11 -0.97 -3.95
N PRO A 243 14.23 -1.72 -3.90
CA PRO A 243 15.44 -1.25 -3.21
C PRO A 243 15.98 0.05 -3.82
N VAL A 244 16.54 0.91 -2.96
CA VAL A 244 17.28 2.10 -3.41
C VAL A 244 18.79 1.84 -3.35
N ASP A 245 19.25 1.23 -2.26
CA ASP A 245 20.67 1.08 -1.98
C ASP A 245 21.20 -0.34 -2.26
N ASP A 246 20.41 -1.40 -2.00
CA ASP A 246 20.86 -2.80 -2.07
C ASP A 246 19.94 -3.69 -2.88
N TRP A 247 20.29 -3.91 -4.13
CA TRP A 247 19.57 -4.77 -5.07
C TRP A 247 20.08 -6.23 -5.09
N SER A 248 21.06 -6.58 -4.25
CA SER A 248 21.75 -7.88 -4.29
C SER A 248 20.80 -9.08 -4.25
N TYR A 249 19.70 -8.99 -3.51
CA TYR A 249 18.69 -10.05 -3.44
C TYR A 249 18.06 -10.35 -4.82
N TYR A 250 17.76 -9.31 -5.59
CA TYR A 250 17.14 -9.41 -6.92
C TYR A 250 18.18 -9.74 -8.00
N GLU A 251 19.38 -9.16 -7.93
CA GLU A 251 20.50 -9.46 -8.85
C GLU A 251 20.94 -10.92 -8.75
N ASP A 252 20.99 -11.49 -7.54
CA ASP A 252 21.28 -12.92 -7.31
C ASP A 252 20.22 -13.85 -7.95
N ARG A 253 19.05 -13.31 -8.28
CA ARG A 253 17.93 -14.00 -8.97
C ARG A 253 17.85 -13.68 -10.45
N GLY A 254 18.79 -12.92 -10.96
CA GLY A 254 18.97 -12.67 -12.38
C GLY A 254 18.39 -11.35 -12.89
N LEU A 255 17.93 -10.46 -11.98
CA LEU A 255 17.52 -9.13 -12.38
C LEU A 255 18.72 -8.30 -12.84
N GLU A 256 18.63 -7.65 -14.00
CA GLU A 256 19.58 -6.65 -14.45
C GLU A 256 19.08 -5.26 -14.05
N VAL A 257 19.66 -4.72 -12.99
CA VAL A 257 19.23 -3.43 -12.41
C VAL A 257 19.75 -2.29 -13.27
N THR A 258 18.85 -1.41 -13.69
CA THR A 258 19.16 -0.23 -14.50
C THR A 258 19.17 1.05 -13.67
N ASP A 259 19.80 2.13 -14.20
CA ASP A 259 19.77 3.46 -13.58
C ASP A 259 18.31 4.00 -13.47
N GLU A 260 17.44 3.64 -14.40
CA GLU A 260 16.03 4.00 -14.43
C GLU A 260 15.28 3.35 -13.25
N MET A 261 15.43 2.04 -13.08
CA MET A 261 14.82 1.32 -11.95
C MET A 261 15.24 1.90 -10.59
N GLN A 262 16.52 2.25 -10.44
CA GLN A 262 17.01 2.90 -9.21
C GLN A 262 16.38 4.26 -9.00
N SER A 263 16.27 5.07 -10.05
CA SER A 263 15.64 6.39 -10.00
C SER A 263 14.17 6.31 -9.65
N ASP A 264 13.44 5.36 -10.22
CA ASP A 264 12.01 5.17 -9.97
C ASP A 264 11.76 4.65 -8.56
N ALA A 265 12.59 3.73 -8.07
CA ALA A 265 12.54 3.24 -6.70
C ALA A 265 12.79 4.38 -5.68
N GLU A 266 13.83 5.20 -5.89
CA GLU A 266 14.14 6.35 -5.04
C GLU A 266 13.00 7.36 -5.05
N TRP A 267 12.45 7.65 -6.23
CA TRP A 267 11.32 8.56 -6.37
C TRP A 267 10.10 8.05 -5.59
N PHE A 268 9.71 6.79 -5.81
CA PHE A 268 8.52 6.23 -5.18
C PHE A 268 8.66 6.11 -3.64
N GLN A 269 9.84 5.72 -3.18
CA GLN A 269 10.14 5.68 -1.74
C GLN A 269 10.03 7.07 -1.10
N ASN A 270 10.55 8.11 -1.76
CA ASN A 270 10.45 9.47 -1.27
C ASN A 270 9.01 9.98 -1.28
N TYR A 271 8.22 9.60 -2.29
CA TYR A 271 6.80 9.93 -2.38
C TYR A 271 5.99 9.32 -1.23
N LEU A 272 6.22 8.04 -0.90
CA LEU A 272 5.58 7.39 0.25
C LEU A 272 6.01 8.04 1.59
N LYS A 273 7.25 8.45 1.73
CA LYS A 273 7.74 9.20 2.92
C LYS A 273 7.04 10.56 3.05
N GLU A 274 6.79 11.24 1.93
CA GLU A 274 6.05 12.51 1.92
C GLU A 274 4.58 12.30 2.33
N ILE A 275 3.91 11.28 1.82
CA ILE A 275 2.55 10.91 2.23
C ILE A 275 2.49 10.69 3.75
N ASN A 276 3.39 9.89 4.30
CA ASN A 276 3.46 9.63 5.74
C ASN A 276 3.65 10.91 6.56
N SER A 277 4.54 11.79 6.11
CA SER A 277 4.78 13.07 6.76
C SER A 277 3.52 13.95 6.79
N ASN A 278 2.76 13.96 5.71
CA ASN A 278 1.50 14.72 5.61
C ASN A 278 0.38 14.14 6.48
N LEU A 279 0.31 12.82 6.60
CA LEU A 279 -0.64 12.15 7.48
C LEU A 279 -0.29 12.29 8.96
N SER A 280 0.91 12.80 9.28
CA SER A 280 1.39 12.98 10.66
C SER A 280 1.41 11.67 11.47
N HIS A 281 1.62 10.55 10.81
CA HIS A 281 1.83 9.29 11.51
C HIS A 281 3.16 9.31 12.27
N PRO A 282 3.21 8.80 13.50
CA PRO A 282 4.47 8.57 14.20
C PRO A 282 5.39 7.68 13.37
N GLU A 283 6.69 8.00 13.32
CA GLU A 283 7.66 7.24 12.53
C GLU A 283 7.74 5.75 12.94
N GLU A 284 7.49 5.47 14.20
CA GLU A 284 7.43 4.10 14.72
C GLU A 284 6.20 3.32 14.27
N TRP A 285 5.14 3.97 13.77
CA TRP A 285 3.93 3.30 13.30
C TRP A 285 3.95 2.98 11.82
N VAL A 286 4.61 3.80 11.02
CA VAL A 286 4.67 3.65 9.56
C VAL A 286 6.10 3.87 9.09
N ARG A 287 6.72 2.86 8.52
CA ARG A 287 8.10 2.90 8.04
C ARG A 287 8.19 2.55 6.56
N VAL A 288 8.95 3.37 5.83
CA VAL A 288 9.29 3.11 4.43
C VAL A 288 10.73 2.63 4.39
N ILE A 289 10.96 1.43 3.92
CA ILE A 289 12.28 0.78 3.88
C ILE A 289 12.47 -0.02 2.60
N ASP A 290 13.72 -0.33 2.26
CA ASP A 290 14.05 -1.20 1.13
C ASP A 290 13.55 -2.62 1.36
N ASP A 291 12.94 -3.23 0.34
CA ASP A 291 12.70 -4.67 0.35
C ASP A 291 13.96 -5.45 0.06
N THR A 292 14.27 -6.42 0.90
CA THR A 292 15.47 -7.26 0.77
C THR A 292 15.14 -8.75 0.66
N LYS A 293 13.84 -9.10 0.52
CA LYS A 293 13.42 -10.51 0.60
C LYS A 293 12.44 -10.97 -0.48
N GLY A 294 11.67 -10.06 -1.09
CA GLY A 294 10.74 -10.38 -2.17
C GLY A 294 9.75 -11.51 -1.86
N ASN A 295 9.09 -11.48 -0.71
CA ASN A 295 8.32 -12.61 -0.19
C ASN A 295 6.81 -12.50 -0.45
N SER A 296 6.36 -11.73 -1.45
CA SER A 296 4.96 -11.59 -1.83
C SER A 296 4.84 -11.13 -3.30
N ASP A 297 3.64 -10.85 -3.78
CA ASP A 297 3.32 -10.53 -5.17
C ASP A 297 4.15 -9.38 -5.77
N HIS A 298 4.59 -8.40 -4.96
CA HIS A 298 5.45 -7.31 -5.41
C HIS A 298 6.77 -7.77 -6.02
N PHE A 299 7.26 -8.95 -5.63
CA PHE A 299 8.48 -9.56 -6.20
C PHE A 299 8.38 -9.73 -7.71
N ASN A 300 7.24 -10.21 -8.22
CA ASN A 300 7.05 -10.43 -9.65
C ASN A 300 7.10 -9.12 -10.46
N PHE A 301 6.58 -8.04 -9.89
CA PHE A 301 6.65 -6.72 -10.52
C PHE A 301 8.09 -6.20 -10.56
N ILE A 302 8.83 -6.28 -9.46
CA ILE A 302 10.24 -5.86 -9.42
C ILE A 302 11.08 -6.68 -10.39
N MET A 303 10.91 -8.01 -10.44
CA MET A 303 11.64 -8.90 -11.35
C MET A 303 11.33 -8.64 -12.84
N ASN A 304 10.23 -7.96 -13.14
CA ASN A 304 9.84 -7.54 -14.50
C ASN A 304 10.03 -6.02 -14.72
N ASN A 305 10.96 -5.42 -13.99
CA ASN A 305 11.39 -4.02 -14.14
C ASN A 305 10.34 -2.96 -13.79
N HIS A 306 9.41 -3.29 -12.91
CA HIS A 306 8.42 -2.35 -12.42
C HIS A 306 8.73 -1.91 -10.99
N THR A 307 8.34 -0.69 -10.65
CA THR A 307 8.47 -0.17 -9.28
C THR A 307 7.34 -0.73 -8.41
N ALA A 308 7.68 -1.18 -7.21
CA ALA A 308 6.69 -1.78 -6.32
C ALA A 308 6.89 -1.43 -4.84
N THR A 309 5.82 -1.56 -4.06
CA THR A 309 5.87 -1.56 -2.60
C THR A 309 4.97 -2.65 -2.06
N TRP A 310 5.39 -3.27 -0.97
CA TRP A 310 4.58 -4.19 -0.17
C TRP A 310 4.22 -3.53 1.15
N ILE A 311 2.96 -3.26 1.36
CA ILE A 311 2.44 -2.67 2.59
C ILE A 311 1.97 -3.79 3.51
N ARG A 312 2.66 -3.94 4.64
CA ARG A 312 2.46 -5.02 5.59
C ARG A 312 2.50 -4.54 7.03
N GLY A 313 1.55 -5.01 7.84
CA GLY A 313 1.64 -4.89 9.28
C GLY A 313 2.59 -5.95 9.85
N GLN A 314 3.65 -5.52 10.55
CA GLN A 314 4.66 -6.41 11.09
C GLN A 314 5.18 -5.93 12.43
N HIS A 315 5.58 -6.88 13.28
CA HIS A 315 6.26 -6.53 14.53
C HIS A 315 7.62 -5.87 14.23
N GLN A 316 7.95 -4.78 14.93
CA GLN A 316 9.08 -3.92 14.60
C GLN A 316 10.46 -4.60 14.65
N TYR A 317 10.60 -5.71 15.37
CA TYR A 317 11.89 -6.39 15.59
C TYR A 317 12.23 -7.46 14.56
N ILE A 318 11.40 -7.75 13.59
CA ILE A 318 11.68 -8.81 12.59
C ILE A 318 12.92 -8.52 11.72
N HIS A 319 13.41 -7.29 11.71
CA HIS A 319 14.58 -6.90 10.91
C HIS A 319 15.91 -6.93 11.67
N GLU A 320 15.92 -7.15 12.97
CA GLU A 320 17.17 -7.35 13.70
C GLU A 320 17.60 -8.82 13.65
N GLU A 321 18.88 -9.07 13.27
CA GLU A 321 19.43 -10.41 13.15
C GLU A 321 19.22 -11.23 14.43
N GLY A 322 18.46 -12.31 14.31
CA GLY A 322 18.27 -13.28 15.40
C GLY A 322 16.97 -13.15 16.18
N ASP A 323 16.05 -12.29 15.76
CA ASP A 323 14.78 -12.12 16.46
C ASP A 323 13.80 -13.28 16.19
N THR A 324 13.26 -13.83 17.30
CA THR A 324 12.28 -14.93 17.29
C THR A 324 10.84 -14.43 17.42
N CYS A 325 10.63 -13.14 17.35
CA CYS A 325 9.33 -12.49 17.55
C CYS A 325 8.31 -12.66 16.43
N GLU A 326 8.62 -13.45 15.41
CA GLU A 326 7.73 -13.71 14.27
C GLU A 326 6.61 -14.70 14.64
N GLN A 327 5.67 -14.30 15.49
CA GLN A 327 4.46 -15.07 15.71
C GLN A 327 3.25 -14.35 15.11
N THR A 328 3.20 -14.31 13.80
CA THR A 328 1.97 -13.95 13.08
C THR A 328 1.07 -15.19 12.99
N PRO A 329 -0.26 -15.04 12.89
CA PRO A 329 -1.15 -16.17 12.66
C PRO A 329 -1.06 -16.73 11.24
N LYS A 330 -0.27 -16.10 10.34
CA LYS A 330 -0.16 -16.49 8.92
C LYS A 330 0.18 -17.97 8.77
N HIS A 331 -0.35 -18.58 7.75
CA HIS A 331 -0.12 -19.98 7.38
C HIS A 331 -0.45 -21.00 8.48
N ALA A 332 -1.17 -20.57 9.52
CA ALA A 332 -1.52 -21.44 10.66
C ALA A 332 -3.02 -21.75 10.71
N GLN A 333 -3.38 -22.85 11.35
CA GLN A 333 -4.80 -23.18 11.61
C GLN A 333 -5.52 -22.11 12.45
N THR A 334 -4.76 -21.28 13.14
CA THR A 334 -5.24 -20.20 14.00
C THR A 334 -5.45 -18.89 13.27
N ASP A 335 -5.11 -18.77 11.98
CA ASP A 335 -5.38 -17.56 11.22
C ASP A 335 -6.89 -17.36 11.06
N SER A 336 -7.42 -16.53 11.92
CA SER A 336 -8.86 -16.25 12.06
C SER A 336 -9.12 -14.88 12.65
N VAL A 337 -10.31 -14.35 12.39
CA VAL A 337 -10.79 -13.08 12.97
C VAL A 337 -10.68 -13.06 14.51
N THR A 338 -10.97 -14.19 15.17
CA THR A 338 -10.85 -14.30 16.62
C THR A 338 -9.41 -14.12 17.09
N THR A 339 -8.46 -14.74 16.40
CA THR A 339 -7.03 -14.62 16.74
C THR A 339 -6.54 -13.20 16.54
N ILE A 340 -6.85 -12.58 15.40
CA ILE A 340 -6.45 -11.20 15.11
C ILE A 340 -7.00 -10.24 16.16
N ASN A 341 -8.30 -10.34 16.48
CA ASN A 341 -8.91 -9.52 17.52
C ASN A 341 -8.26 -9.73 18.89
N THR A 342 -7.90 -10.97 19.21
CA THR A 342 -7.24 -11.28 20.48
C THR A 342 -5.84 -10.66 20.54
N MET A 343 -5.06 -10.79 19.47
CA MET A 343 -3.71 -10.24 19.37
C MET A 343 -3.73 -8.71 19.40
N ALA A 344 -4.67 -8.08 18.70
CA ALA A 344 -4.81 -6.63 18.67
C ALA A 344 -5.42 -6.05 19.96
N GLY A 345 -5.97 -6.87 20.85
CA GLY A 345 -6.69 -6.40 22.02
C GLY A 345 -8.11 -5.90 21.74
N GLY A 346 -8.68 -6.26 20.58
CA GLY A 346 -10.07 -6.01 20.21
C GLY A 346 -10.26 -5.54 18.76
N ARG A 347 -11.48 -5.69 18.26
CA ARG A 347 -11.89 -5.27 16.91
C ARG A 347 -11.50 -3.81 16.61
N SER A 348 -11.73 -2.88 17.53
CA SER A 348 -11.45 -1.46 17.30
C SER A 348 -9.97 -1.15 17.03
N ASN A 349 -9.05 -1.97 17.55
CA ASN A 349 -7.63 -1.81 17.28
C ASN A 349 -7.26 -2.36 15.91
N VAL A 350 -7.89 -3.47 15.48
CA VAL A 350 -7.75 -3.97 14.11
C VAL A 350 -8.26 -2.93 13.12
N GLU A 351 -9.46 -2.38 13.34
CA GLU A 351 -10.04 -1.32 12.51
C GLU A 351 -9.12 -0.09 12.43
N ALA A 352 -8.51 0.31 13.55
CA ALA A 352 -7.57 1.44 13.57
C ALA A 352 -6.27 1.14 12.79
N GLY A 353 -5.77 -0.08 12.85
CA GLY A 353 -4.62 -0.51 12.06
C GLY A 353 -4.92 -0.51 10.56
N LEU A 354 -6.06 -1.08 10.16
CA LEU A 354 -6.53 -1.03 8.76
C LEU A 354 -6.72 0.41 8.29
N GLN A 355 -7.28 1.29 9.13
CA GLN A 355 -7.42 2.71 8.80
C GLN A 355 -6.09 3.39 8.52
N THR A 356 -5.03 3.07 9.29
CA THR A 356 -3.70 3.65 9.08
C THR A 356 -3.17 3.33 7.68
N GLY A 357 -3.29 2.09 7.22
CA GLY A 357 -2.84 1.71 5.88
C GLY A 357 -3.75 2.26 4.77
N LEU A 358 -5.06 2.25 5.00
CA LEU A 358 -6.03 2.84 4.06
C LEU A 358 -5.81 4.34 3.88
N ASP A 359 -5.47 5.08 4.94
CA ASP A 359 -5.15 6.51 4.86
C ASP A 359 -3.94 6.75 3.94
N VAL A 360 -2.92 5.89 3.99
CA VAL A 360 -1.74 5.98 3.10
C VAL A 360 -2.14 5.76 1.65
N VAL A 361 -2.82 4.65 1.36
CA VAL A 361 -3.17 4.27 -0.02
C VAL A 361 -4.18 5.22 -0.63
N ALA A 362 -5.18 5.65 0.16
CA ALA A 362 -6.17 6.62 -0.32
C ALA A 362 -5.54 8.00 -0.55
N THR A 363 -4.55 8.42 0.25
CA THR A 363 -3.82 9.67 0.00
C THR A 363 -3.01 9.58 -1.29
N LEU A 364 -2.32 8.46 -1.53
CA LEU A 364 -1.62 8.19 -2.80
C LEU A 364 -2.57 8.36 -3.98
N ALA A 365 -3.74 7.72 -3.92
CA ALA A 365 -4.72 7.78 -4.97
C ALA A 365 -5.35 9.17 -5.11
N TRP A 366 -5.71 9.82 -4.00
CA TRP A 366 -6.34 11.13 -4.04
C TRP A 366 -5.43 12.21 -4.63
N TRP A 367 -4.13 12.13 -4.40
CA TRP A 367 -3.19 13.03 -5.03
C TRP A 367 -3.16 12.86 -6.54
N ASP A 368 -3.29 11.63 -7.03
CA ASP A 368 -3.37 11.33 -8.46
C ASP A 368 -4.68 11.83 -9.10
N TRP A 369 -5.79 11.78 -8.38
CA TRP A 369 -7.09 12.32 -8.84
C TRP A 369 -7.12 13.85 -8.93
N ASN A 370 -6.28 14.56 -8.17
CA ASN A 370 -6.29 16.01 -8.09
C ASN A 370 -5.24 16.71 -8.96
N VAL A 371 -4.46 15.99 -9.72
CA VAL A 371 -3.54 16.61 -10.70
C VAL A 371 -4.35 17.07 -11.90
N THR A 372 -4.74 18.36 -11.92
CA THR A 372 -5.37 18.94 -13.09
C THR A 372 -4.33 19.26 -14.15
N THR A 373 -4.43 18.64 -15.31
CA THR A 373 -3.56 18.89 -16.48
C THR A 373 -3.78 20.25 -17.13
N ASP A 374 -4.80 21.01 -16.69
CA ASP A 374 -5.25 22.23 -17.40
C ASP A 374 -4.39 23.47 -17.21
N ASP A 375 -3.51 23.52 -16.22
CA ASP A 375 -2.82 24.78 -15.86
C ASP A 375 -1.32 24.85 -16.20
N THR A 376 -0.69 23.78 -16.68
CA THR A 376 0.77 23.83 -16.83
C THR A 376 1.25 24.19 -18.24
N GLY A 377 0.47 24.08 -19.28
CA GLY A 377 0.89 24.43 -20.65
C GLY A 377 2.25 23.84 -21.08
N ILE A 378 2.78 22.93 -20.27
CA ILE A 378 4.07 22.27 -20.47
C ILE A 378 3.77 20.92 -21.11
N SER A 379 3.86 20.89 -22.43
CA SER A 379 3.98 19.63 -23.14
C SER A 379 5.29 18.96 -22.67
N THR A 380 5.19 18.03 -21.74
CA THR A 380 6.31 17.15 -21.43
C THR A 380 6.40 16.11 -22.53
N GLN A 381 7.26 16.35 -23.51
CA GLN A 381 7.87 15.22 -24.18
C GLN A 381 8.80 14.56 -23.17
N SER A 382 8.29 13.57 -22.43
CA SER A 382 9.15 12.67 -21.68
C SER A 382 9.64 11.58 -22.64
N GLU A 383 10.89 11.67 -23.02
CA GLU A 383 11.63 10.48 -23.41
C GLU A 383 11.99 9.77 -22.10
N GLY A 384 11.30 8.66 -21.77
CA GLY A 384 11.58 7.82 -20.60
C GLY A 384 10.58 8.06 -19.44
N GLY A 385 9.85 7.00 -19.10
CA GLY A 385 8.79 7.00 -18.12
C GLY A 385 9.25 7.47 -16.74
N GLY A 386 8.45 8.30 -16.15
CA GLY A 386 8.56 8.80 -14.79
C GLY A 386 7.56 9.93 -14.60
N PHE A 387 6.95 10.02 -13.46
CA PHE A 387 6.14 11.16 -13.04
C PHE A 387 6.86 12.49 -13.33
N PRO A 388 6.15 13.57 -13.69
CA PRO A 388 6.80 14.81 -14.13
C PRO A 388 7.79 15.31 -13.07
N THR A 389 9.04 15.46 -13.46
CA THR A 389 10.14 16.02 -12.66
C THR A 389 9.83 17.42 -12.05
N LEU A 390 8.71 18.02 -12.41
CA LEU A 390 8.25 19.30 -11.91
C LEU A 390 7.94 19.29 -10.41
N PHE A 391 7.45 18.16 -9.85
CA PHE A 391 7.19 18.05 -8.41
C PHE A 391 8.50 18.03 -7.59
N LEU A 392 9.54 17.37 -8.11
CA LEU A 392 10.83 17.28 -7.42
C LEU A 392 11.54 18.63 -7.31
N VAL A 393 11.44 19.48 -8.34
CA VAL A 393 12.12 20.79 -8.36
C VAL A 393 11.42 21.82 -7.48
N LEU A 394 10.11 21.73 -7.30
CA LEU A 394 9.36 22.67 -6.46
C LEU A 394 9.35 22.27 -4.97
N GLY A 395 9.24 20.98 -4.67
CA GLY A 395 9.28 20.49 -3.29
C GLY A 395 10.65 20.65 -2.63
N LEU A 396 11.71 20.23 -3.27
CA LEU A 396 13.07 20.29 -2.71
C LEU A 396 13.70 21.69 -2.71
N GLY A 397 13.27 22.60 -3.60
CA GLY A 397 13.79 23.96 -3.66
C GLY A 397 13.13 24.96 -2.69
N LEU A 398 11.87 24.74 -2.31
CA LEU A 398 11.10 25.71 -1.53
C LEU A 398 11.12 25.45 -0.01
N ILE A 399 11.20 24.19 0.42
CA ILE A 399 11.23 23.84 1.85
C ILE A 399 12.40 24.52 2.58
N PRO A 400 13.64 24.53 2.09
CA PRO A 400 14.74 25.27 2.73
C PRO A 400 14.53 26.77 2.74
N LEU A 401 13.87 27.35 1.72
CA LEU A 401 13.64 28.78 1.63
C LEU A 401 12.55 29.24 2.62
N VAL A 402 11.47 28.50 2.75
CA VAL A 402 10.40 28.76 3.74
C VAL A 402 10.95 28.64 5.16
N PHE A 403 11.75 27.61 5.45
CA PHE A 403 12.39 27.44 6.74
C PHE A 403 13.36 28.60 7.05
N LEU A 404 14.08 29.10 6.06
CA LEU A 404 14.98 30.26 6.20
C LEU A 404 14.21 31.56 6.47
N ILE A 405 13.07 31.77 5.80
CA ILE A 405 12.21 32.95 6.00
C ILE A 405 11.54 32.92 7.37
N VAL A 406 10.99 31.78 7.77
CA VAL A 406 10.35 31.64 9.09
C VAL A 406 11.36 31.83 10.23
N THR A 407 12.56 31.24 10.11
CA THR A 407 13.60 31.41 11.13
C THR A 407 14.15 32.86 11.19
N GLN A 408 14.23 33.59 10.07
CA GLN A 408 14.60 35.02 10.08
C GLN A 408 13.50 35.87 10.67
N THR A 409 12.21 35.60 10.38
CA THR A 409 11.08 36.34 10.95
C THR A 409 10.98 36.15 12.47
N ILE A 410 11.24 34.95 12.97
CA ILE A 410 11.27 34.66 14.41
C ILE A 410 12.46 35.39 15.07
N LYS A 411 13.63 35.42 14.43
CA LYS A 411 14.79 36.16 14.92
C LYS A 411 14.59 37.68 14.95
N MET A 412 13.87 38.26 13.99
CA MET A 412 13.56 39.71 13.98
C MET A 412 12.54 40.05 15.08
N ARG A 413 11.48 39.25 15.28
CA ARG A 413 10.53 39.46 16.38
C ARG A 413 11.15 39.27 17.77
N GLY A 414 12.11 38.37 17.93
CA GLY A 414 12.86 38.19 19.18
C GLY A 414 13.74 39.40 19.51
N ARG A 415 14.27 40.12 18.52
CA ARG A 415 15.07 41.34 18.73
C ARG A 415 14.21 42.57 19.10
N GLU A 416 13.01 42.70 18.53
CA GLU A 416 12.09 43.79 18.90
C GLU A 416 11.58 43.69 20.35
N SER A 417 11.46 42.45 20.89
CA SER A 417 11.03 42.23 22.28
C SER A 417 12.14 42.46 23.31
N GLU A 418 13.42 42.44 22.94
CA GLU A 418 14.53 42.74 23.83
C GLU A 418 14.79 44.24 23.94
N ASP A 419 14.52 45.02 22.86
CA ASP A 419 14.69 46.49 22.89
C ASP A 419 13.56 47.23 23.64
N GLU A 420 12.38 46.61 23.87
CA GLU A 420 11.29 47.21 24.68
C GLU A 420 11.44 46.92 26.19
N SER A 421 12.40 46.12 26.62
CA SER A 421 12.63 45.79 28.04
C SER A 421 13.74 46.63 28.71
N GLU A 422 14.37 47.57 28.00
CA GLU A 422 15.42 48.48 28.49
C GLU A 422 15.04 49.97 28.51
N ILE A 423 13.72 50.30 28.52
CA ILE A 423 13.28 51.70 28.75
C ILE A 423 12.47 51.79 30.03
#